data_0a6330527980fd93dc1f59a306d76b8b
#
_entry.id   0a6330527980fd93dc1f59a306d76b8b
#
_cell.length_a   1.000
_cell.length_b   1.000
_cell.length_c   1.000
_cell.angle_alpha   90.00
_cell.angle_beta   90.00
_cell.angle_gamma   90.00
#
_symmetry.space_group_name_H-M   'P 1'
#
loop_
_entity.id
_entity.type
_entity.pdbx_description
1 polymer ?
#
loop_
_entity_poly.entity_id
_entity_poly.type
_entity_poly.pdbx_seq_one_letter_code
_entity_poly.pdbx_strand_id
1 'polypeptide(L)'
;AWQGVFYAQLKRDNSVDPSAGSQMGMAAYLGAALTTKENRYEKVTFSDLEDGQYKKVEQGGWAAILQHYFLAAWVPAKDVQHTYNGRAVKGNYIFGFYDAPTVVAAGETAEVGASLYVGPKVQDRLAEIADHLDLTVDYGWLWWIAQPLFWLLSFFHGLVGNWGVAIILLTVLIKAAFFKLSATSYRSMANMRKVAPKMQEIKEKYGDNREKLGQEMMKLYKEEKINPLGGCLPILVQMPVFIALYWVLMESVELRQAPFFLWIKDMSVMDPYFILPLIMGASMFIQMKLNPTPPDPMQARVMQFMPVIFTVFFLWFPAGLVLYWVVNNILSISQQYVITKQIENS
;
A
#
# COMPACT_ATOMS: atom_id res chain seq x y z
N ALA A 1 -41.77 2.01 -37.92
CA ALA A 1 -40.43 2.09 -37.38
C ALA A 1 -40.53 2.31 -35.86
N TRP A 2 -39.64 1.70 -35.10
CA TRP A 2 -39.50 1.88 -33.67
C TRP A 2 -38.20 2.66 -33.40
N GLN A 3 -38.22 3.54 -32.41
CA GLN A 3 -37.05 4.26 -31.97
C GLN A 3 -36.90 4.12 -30.44
N GLY A 4 -35.74 3.77 -29.98
CA GLY A 4 -35.45 3.61 -28.55
C GLY A 4 -34.02 3.95 -28.20
N VAL A 5 -33.75 4.15 -26.91
CA VAL A 5 -32.43 4.39 -26.36
C VAL A 5 -32.10 3.26 -25.41
N PHE A 6 -30.97 2.61 -25.66
CA PHE A 6 -30.43 1.66 -24.69
C PHE A 6 -29.71 2.41 -23.58
N TYR A 7 -30.00 2.07 -22.32
CA TYR A 7 -29.26 2.60 -21.18
C TYR A 7 -28.98 1.49 -20.15
N ALA A 8 -27.85 1.59 -19.47
CA ALA A 8 -27.45 0.71 -18.39
C ALA A 8 -26.92 1.52 -17.23
N GLN A 9 -27.46 1.29 -16.02
CA GLN A 9 -27.16 2.07 -14.84
C GLN A 9 -26.91 1.17 -13.64
N LEU A 10 -26.02 1.63 -12.76
CA LEU A 10 -25.78 1.12 -11.42
C LEU A 10 -26.36 2.11 -10.43
N LYS A 11 -26.93 1.61 -9.35
CA LYS A 11 -27.49 2.42 -8.29
C LYS A 11 -26.92 1.98 -6.95
N ARG A 12 -26.50 2.94 -6.13
CA ARG A 12 -26.00 2.72 -4.77
C ARG A 12 -26.44 3.84 -3.84
N ASP A 13 -26.63 3.53 -2.57
CA ASP A 13 -26.74 4.51 -1.48
C ASP A 13 -25.33 4.86 -0.92
N ASN A 14 -25.26 5.81 0.01
CA ASN A 14 -24.02 6.19 0.70
C ASN A 14 -23.78 5.35 1.98
N SER A 15 -24.22 4.11 2.00
CA SER A 15 -23.94 3.22 3.13
C SER A 15 -22.45 2.93 3.25
N VAL A 16 -21.95 2.93 4.48
CA VAL A 16 -20.53 2.62 4.77
C VAL A 16 -20.25 1.18 4.35
N ASP A 17 -19.15 0.98 3.64
CA ASP A 17 -18.66 -0.35 3.31
C ASP A 17 -18.33 -1.09 4.62
N PRO A 18 -18.93 -2.26 4.89
CA PRO A 18 -18.63 -3.04 6.09
C PRO A 18 -17.15 -3.41 6.24
N SER A 19 -16.39 -3.47 5.13
CA SER A 19 -14.97 -3.73 5.15
C SER A 19 -14.12 -2.48 5.48
N ALA A 20 -14.70 -1.28 5.42
CA ALA A 20 -13.99 -0.02 5.70
C ALA A 20 -13.84 0.27 7.21
N GLY A 21 -14.53 -0.46 8.09
CA GLY A 21 -14.71 -0.10 9.50
C GLY A 21 -13.53 -0.33 10.44
N SER A 22 -12.42 -0.94 10.02
CA SER A 22 -11.31 -1.28 10.92
C SER A 22 -9.95 -0.68 10.52
N GLN A 23 -9.90 0.16 9.50
CA GLN A 23 -8.63 0.58 8.91
C GLN A 23 -8.27 2.01 9.33
N MET A 24 -7.24 2.12 10.16
CA MET A 24 -6.73 3.40 10.65
C MET A 24 -5.96 4.10 9.52
N GLY A 25 -6.65 5.02 8.80
CA GLY A 25 -5.99 6.10 8.10
C GLY A 25 -5.95 6.10 6.58
N MET A 26 -6.20 5.00 5.88
CA MET A 26 -6.30 5.01 4.41
C MET A 26 -7.52 4.19 3.98
N ALA A 27 -8.61 4.88 3.68
CA ALA A 27 -9.83 4.24 3.18
C ALA A 27 -9.65 3.89 1.69
N ALA A 28 -10.06 2.67 1.32
CA ALA A 28 -10.20 2.30 -0.08
C ALA A 28 -11.18 3.25 -0.80
N TYR A 29 -10.96 3.45 -2.09
CA TYR A 29 -11.85 4.30 -2.87
C TYR A 29 -13.26 3.73 -2.95
N LEU A 30 -14.22 4.54 -2.57
CA LEU A 30 -15.66 4.27 -2.66
C LEU A 30 -16.29 5.33 -3.54
N GLY A 31 -16.83 4.95 -4.69
CA GLY A 31 -17.39 5.90 -5.64
C GLY A 31 -17.66 5.28 -6.99
N ALA A 32 -17.94 6.11 -7.97
CA ALA A 32 -18.04 5.71 -9.37
C ALA A 32 -16.70 5.89 -10.08
N ALA A 33 -16.49 5.13 -11.16
CA ALA A 33 -15.34 5.28 -12.02
C ALA A 33 -15.68 4.88 -13.45
N LEU A 34 -14.88 5.38 -14.40
CA LEU A 34 -14.95 5.02 -15.81
C LEU A 34 -13.56 5.08 -16.46
N THR A 35 -13.44 4.50 -17.63
CA THR A 35 -12.28 4.73 -18.50
C THR A 35 -12.63 5.75 -19.58
N THR A 36 -11.68 6.59 -19.93
CA THR A 36 -11.79 7.59 -20.98
C THR A 36 -10.54 7.59 -21.85
N LYS A 37 -10.57 8.23 -23.00
CA LYS A 37 -9.38 8.36 -23.88
C LYS A 37 -8.25 9.15 -23.22
N GLU A 38 -8.60 10.12 -22.38
CA GLU A 38 -7.63 10.98 -21.68
C GLU A 38 -7.10 10.31 -20.42
N ASN A 39 -7.99 9.67 -19.65
CA ASN A 39 -7.68 9.02 -18.38
C ASN A 39 -8.11 7.54 -18.43
N ARG A 40 -7.14 6.65 -18.36
CA ARG A 40 -7.39 5.21 -18.32
C ARG A 40 -8.25 4.77 -17.13
N TYR A 41 -8.19 5.54 -16.04
CA TYR A 41 -8.97 5.34 -14.82
C TYR A 41 -9.34 6.70 -14.24
N GLU A 42 -10.59 7.12 -14.45
CA GLU A 42 -11.15 8.37 -13.96
C GLU A 42 -12.11 8.09 -12.82
N LYS A 43 -11.81 8.65 -11.66
CA LYS A 43 -12.65 8.56 -10.46
C LYS A 43 -13.71 9.65 -10.49
N VAL A 44 -14.95 9.28 -10.16
CA VAL A 44 -16.08 10.20 -9.97
C VAL A 44 -16.60 9.99 -8.56
N THR A 45 -16.28 10.92 -7.68
CA THR A 45 -16.67 10.82 -6.27
C THR A 45 -18.17 11.01 -6.09
N PHE A 46 -18.71 10.56 -4.96
CA PHE A 46 -20.11 10.83 -4.64
C PHE A 46 -20.37 12.34 -4.49
N SER A 47 -19.40 13.11 -4.00
CA SER A 47 -19.47 14.56 -3.94
C SER A 47 -19.60 15.19 -5.34
N ASP A 48 -18.83 14.69 -6.31
CA ASP A 48 -18.95 15.18 -7.71
C ASP A 48 -20.35 14.93 -8.29
N LEU A 49 -21.01 13.84 -7.89
CA LEU A 49 -22.38 13.52 -8.30
C LEU A 49 -23.44 14.33 -7.54
N GLU A 50 -23.14 14.83 -6.35
CA GLU A 50 -23.99 15.73 -5.57
C GLU A 50 -23.90 17.18 -6.09
N ASP A 51 -22.70 17.62 -6.48
CA ASP A 51 -22.44 18.97 -6.98
C ASP A 51 -23.02 19.23 -8.37
N GLY A 52 -23.34 18.15 -9.12
CA GLY A 52 -23.94 18.28 -10.43
C GLY A 52 -24.13 16.97 -11.18
N GLN A 53 -24.62 17.07 -12.41
CA GLN A 53 -24.71 15.92 -13.31
C GLN A 53 -23.35 15.70 -14.00
N TYR A 54 -22.73 14.55 -13.72
CA TYR A 54 -21.59 14.11 -14.51
C TYR A 54 -22.05 13.65 -15.90
N LYS A 55 -21.39 14.12 -16.96
CA LYS A 55 -21.68 13.72 -18.32
C LYS A 55 -20.41 13.75 -19.18
N LYS A 56 -20.09 12.63 -19.82
CA LYS A 56 -18.95 12.51 -20.73
C LYS A 56 -19.29 11.57 -21.90
N VAL A 57 -18.83 11.93 -23.10
CA VAL A 57 -19.05 11.12 -24.31
C VAL A 57 -17.74 10.45 -24.69
N GLU A 58 -17.74 9.12 -24.73
CA GLU A 58 -16.55 8.31 -25.01
C GLU A 58 -16.92 7.14 -25.94
N GLN A 59 -15.93 6.63 -26.68
CA GLN A 59 -16.07 5.43 -27.49
C GLN A 59 -15.65 4.19 -26.70
N GLY A 60 -16.53 3.20 -26.57
CA GLY A 60 -16.27 2.02 -25.75
C GLY A 60 -16.11 2.37 -24.27
N GLY A 61 -15.24 1.66 -23.59
CA GLY A 61 -14.95 1.88 -22.18
C GLY A 61 -15.80 1.06 -21.22
N TRP A 62 -15.94 1.53 -19.98
CA TRP A 62 -16.76 0.91 -18.95
C TRP A 62 -17.21 1.97 -17.93
N ALA A 63 -18.32 1.70 -17.23
CA ALA A 63 -18.81 2.47 -16.09
C ALA A 63 -18.96 1.56 -14.88
N ALA A 64 -18.35 1.89 -13.74
CA ALA A 64 -18.35 1.07 -12.55
C ALA A 64 -18.75 1.86 -11.29
N ILE A 65 -19.32 1.13 -10.32
CA ILE A 65 -19.39 1.56 -8.92
C ILE A 65 -18.48 0.62 -8.12
N LEU A 66 -17.57 1.23 -7.37
CA LEU A 66 -16.49 0.55 -6.67
C LEU A 66 -16.77 0.48 -5.16
N GLN A 67 -16.42 -0.64 -4.59
CA GLN A 67 -16.26 -0.88 -3.15
C GLN A 67 -14.80 -1.30 -2.89
N HIS A 68 -14.43 -1.54 -1.63
CA HIS A 68 -13.07 -1.95 -1.29
C HIS A 68 -12.61 -3.16 -2.13
N TYR A 69 -13.25 -4.32 -1.97
CA TYR A 69 -12.85 -5.57 -2.63
C TYR A 69 -13.74 -5.98 -3.80
N PHE A 70 -14.82 -5.26 -4.06
CA PHE A 70 -15.82 -5.61 -5.05
C PHE A 70 -16.14 -4.44 -5.96
N LEU A 71 -16.62 -4.76 -7.16
CA LEU A 71 -17.18 -3.76 -8.06
C LEU A 71 -18.36 -4.31 -8.85
N ALA A 72 -19.19 -3.41 -9.32
CA ALA A 72 -20.13 -3.65 -10.40
C ALA A 72 -19.75 -2.75 -11.56
N ALA A 73 -19.61 -3.32 -12.78
CA ALA A 73 -19.21 -2.59 -13.97
C ALA A 73 -20.04 -2.98 -15.16
N TRP A 74 -20.58 -1.99 -15.87
CA TRP A 74 -21.12 -2.12 -17.21
C TRP A 74 -20.02 -1.91 -18.25
N VAL A 75 -19.91 -2.83 -19.18
CA VAL A 75 -18.96 -2.79 -20.30
C VAL A 75 -19.79 -2.79 -21.60
N PRO A 76 -19.99 -1.63 -22.24
CA PRO A 76 -20.69 -1.50 -23.51
C PRO A 76 -19.82 -1.92 -24.70
N ALA A 77 -20.38 -1.87 -25.91
CA ALA A 77 -19.69 -2.21 -27.15
C ALA A 77 -18.49 -1.27 -27.39
N LYS A 78 -17.32 -1.84 -27.73
CA LYS A 78 -16.05 -1.09 -27.88
C LYS A 78 -16.04 -0.06 -29.00
N ASP A 79 -16.77 -0.34 -30.09
CA ASP A 79 -16.74 0.46 -31.32
C ASP A 79 -17.86 1.49 -31.42
N VAL A 80 -18.70 1.58 -30.38
CA VAL A 80 -19.85 2.50 -30.30
C VAL A 80 -19.53 3.65 -29.39
N GLN A 81 -20.09 4.82 -29.70
CA GLN A 81 -20.01 6.00 -28.86
C GLN A 81 -21.11 5.98 -27.80
N HIS A 82 -20.74 6.10 -26.54
CA HIS A 82 -21.63 6.07 -25.40
C HIS A 82 -21.59 7.41 -24.64
N THR A 83 -22.70 7.79 -24.05
CA THR A 83 -22.73 8.91 -23.13
C THR A 83 -22.76 8.39 -21.70
N TYR A 84 -21.65 8.50 -21.01
CA TYR A 84 -21.54 8.21 -19.58
C TYR A 84 -22.18 9.32 -18.77
N ASN A 85 -23.02 8.96 -17.80
CA ASN A 85 -23.68 9.92 -16.94
C ASN A 85 -23.77 9.44 -15.50
N GLY A 86 -23.73 10.41 -14.59
CA GLY A 86 -23.91 10.16 -13.17
C GLY A 86 -24.70 11.28 -12.50
N ARG A 87 -25.44 10.94 -11.45
CA ARG A 87 -26.23 11.89 -10.66
C ARG A 87 -26.54 11.35 -9.27
N ALA A 88 -26.76 12.24 -8.33
CA ALA A 88 -27.34 11.93 -7.04
C ALA A 88 -28.87 12.20 -7.04
N VAL A 89 -29.67 11.25 -6.54
CA VAL A 89 -31.11 11.39 -6.45
C VAL A 89 -31.60 10.79 -5.12
N LYS A 90 -32.14 11.63 -4.25
CA LYS A 90 -32.74 11.20 -2.95
C LYS A 90 -31.85 10.28 -2.13
N GLY A 91 -30.54 10.65 -1.96
CA GLY A 91 -29.55 9.87 -1.22
C GLY A 91 -29.05 8.62 -1.92
N ASN A 92 -29.33 8.46 -3.21
CA ASN A 92 -28.79 7.40 -4.05
C ASN A 92 -27.92 8.00 -5.14
N TYR A 93 -26.82 7.33 -5.46
CA TYR A 93 -25.93 7.64 -6.55
C TYR A 93 -26.23 6.69 -7.72
N ILE A 94 -26.46 7.27 -8.89
CA ILE A 94 -26.77 6.53 -10.12
C ILE A 94 -25.64 6.85 -11.08
N PHE A 95 -25.00 5.82 -11.62
CA PHE A 95 -23.91 5.95 -12.58
C PHE A 95 -24.01 4.87 -13.67
N GLY A 96 -23.74 5.27 -14.92
CA GLY A 96 -23.85 4.34 -16.04
C GLY A 96 -23.69 5.08 -17.38
N PHE A 97 -24.30 4.53 -18.43
CA PHE A 97 -24.25 5.10 -19.76
C PHE A 97 -25.58 4.95 -20.49
N TYR A 98 -25.71 5.70 -21.58
CA TYR A 98 -26.76 5.52 -22.59
C TYR A 98 -26.20 5.74 -23.99
N ASP A 99 -26.83 5.10 -24.97
CA ASP A 99 -26.48 5.16 -26.37
C ASP A 99 -27.24 6.24 -27.13
N ALA A 100 -26.82 6.52 -28.35
CA ALA A 100 -27.64 7.25 -29.31
C ALA A 100 -28.92 6.44 -29.63
N PRO A 101 -30.03 7.14 -30.00
CA PRO A 101 -31.25 6.44 -30.36
C PRO A 101 -31.06 5.45 -31.49
N THR A 102 -31.47 4.20 -31.31
CA THR A 102 -31.51 3.15 -32.33
C THR A 102 -32.87 3.18 -33.02
N VAL A 103 -32.86 3.24 -34.33
CA VAL A 103 -34.08 3.21 -35.16
C VAL A 103 -34.15 1.82 -35.85
N VAL A 104 -35.25 1.11 -35.65
CA VAL A 104 -35.51 -0.19 -36.28
C VAL A 104 -36.67 -0.03 -37.25
N ALA A 105 -36.43 -0.32 -38.53
CA ALA A 105 -37.46 -0.23 -39.55
C ALA A 105 -38.53 -1.34 -39.37
N ALA A 106 -39.70 -1.16 -40.00
CA ALA A 106 -40.77 -2.15 -39.94
C ALA A 106 -40.32 -3.47 -40.56
N GLY A 107 -40.41 -4.57 -39.80
CA GLY A 107 -39.99 -5.92 -40.25
C GLY A 107 -38.52 -6.21 -40.05
N GLU A 108 -37.72 -5.27 -39.50
CA GLU A 108 -36.31 -5.47 -39.17
C GLU A 108 -36.11 -5.78 -37.70
N THR A 109 -34.94 -6.32 -37.36
CA THR A 109 -34.49 -6.60 -36.01
C THR A 109 -33.15 -5.93 -35.78
N ALA A 110 -32.97 -5.32 -34.63
CA ALA A 110 -31.67 -4.83 -34.15
C ALA A 110 -31.38 -5.37 -32.76
N GLU A 111 -30.12 -5.64 -32.47
CA GLU A 111 -29.63 -6.07 -31.18
C GLU A 111 -28.79 -4.96 -30.57
N VAL A 112 -29.04 -4.65 -29.29
CA VAL A 112 -28.24 -3.73 -28.50
C VAL A 112 -27.96 -4.40 -27.14
N GLY A 113 -26.76 -4.17 -26.58
CA GLY A 113 -26.42 -4.83 -25.34
C GLY A 113 -25.11 -4.33 -24.74
N ALA A 114 -24.89 -4.75 -23.51
CA ALA A 114 -23.67 -4.53 -22.77
C ALA A 114 -23.42 -5.72 -21.82
N SER A 115 -22.18 -5.94 -21.46
CA SER A 115 -21.82 -6.93 -20.44
C SER A 115 -21.85 -6.31 -19.04
N LEU A 116 -22.40 -7.03 -18.05
CA LEU A 116 -22.35 -6.64 -16.66
C LEU A 116 -21.42 -7.58 -15.90
N TYR A 117 -20.41 -7.02 -15.28
CA TYR A 117 -19.59 -7.73 -14.29
C TYR A 117 -19.99 -7.28 -12.87
N VAL A 118 -20.24 -8.24 -11.99
CA VAL A 118 -20.45 -7.99 -10.55
C VAL A 118 -19.64 -9.04 -9.81
N GLY A 119 -18.62 -8.60 -9.07
CA GLY A 119 -17.73 -9.55 -8.41
C GLY A 119 -16.53 -8.91 -7.74
N PRO A 120 -15.60 -9.76 -7.24
CA PRO A 120 -14.37 -9.32 -6.61
C PRO A 120 -13.41 -8.69 -7.62
N LYS A 121 -12.58 -7.76 -7.13
CA LYS A 121 -11.54 -7.08 -7.92
C LYS A 121 -10.31 -7.99 -8.13
N VAL A 122 -10.47 -9.13 -8.77
CA VAL A 122 -9.36 -10.01 -9.16
C VAL A 122 -8.72 -9.44 -10.40
N GLN A 123 -7.46 -8.94 -10.29
CA GLN A 123 -6.82 -8.13 -11.32
C GLN A 123 -6.75 -8.81 -12.68
N ASP A 124 -6.25 -10.06 -12.74
CA ASP A 124 -6.12 -10.80 -14.00
C ASP A 124 -7.47 -10.95 -14.71
N ARG A 125 -8.53 -11.25 -13.94
CA ARG A 125 -9.89 -11.37 -14.49
C ARG A 125 -10.45 -10.04 -14.97
N LEU A 126 -10.18 -8.94 -14.26
CA LEU A 126 -10.65 -7.61 -14.67
C LEU A 126 -9.96 -7.16 -15.97
N ALA A 127 -8.67 -7.45 -16.14
CA ALA A 127 -7.93 -7.17 -17.37
C ALA A 127 -8.47 -7.94 -18.60
N GLU A 128 -9.01 -9.16 -18.40
CA GLU A 128 -9.66 -9.94 -19.45
C GLU A 128 -11.04 -9.40 -19.84
N ILE A 129 -11.76 -8.77 -18.90
CA ILE A 129 -13.14 -8.28 -19.11
C ILE A 129 -13.16 -6.99 -19.92
N ALA A 130 -12.32 -6.03 -19.57
CA ALA A 130 -12.25 -4.74 -20.26
C ALA A 130 -10.89 -4.07 -20.06
N ASP A 131 -10.46 -3.32 -21.08
CA ASP A 131 -9.21 -2.58 -21.05
C ASP A 131 -9.19 -1.60 -19.87
N HIS A 132 -8.16 -1.67 -19.03
CA HIS A 132 -7.95 -0.81 -17.85
C HIS A 132 -8.96 -1.00 -16.70
N LEU A 133 -9.82 -2.02 -16.72
CA LEU A 133 -10.71 -2.32 -15.60
C LEU A 133 -9.94 -2.83 -14.37
N ASP A 134 -8.78 -3.45 -14.57
CA ASP A 134 -7.82 -3.85 -13.55
C ASP A 134 -7.29 -2.68 -12.71
N LEU A 135 -7.23 -1.46 -13.28
CA LEU A 135 -6.82 -0.25 -12.56
C LEU A 135 -7.79 0.17 -11.45
N THR A 136 -8.97 -0.45 -11.38
CA THR A 136 -9.90 -0.28 -10.26
C THR A 136 -9.36 -0.87 -8.94
N VAL A 137 -8.34 -1.73 -9.00
CA VAL A 137 -7.47 -2.06 -7.86
C VAL A 137 -6.46 -0.93 -7.70
N ASP A 138 -6.78 0.02 -6.83
CA ASP A 138 -6.14 1.33 -6.78
C ASP A 138 -4.98 1.35 -5.81
N TYR A 139 -3.78 1.21 -6.31
CA TYR A 139 -2.54 1.26 -5.52
C TYR A 139 -2.04 2.71 -5.24
N GLY A 140 -2.86 3.72 -5.51
CA GLY A 140 -2.52 5.11 -5.29
C GLY A 140 -1.35 5.58 -6.17
N TRP A 141 -0.61 6.58 -5.70
CA TRP A 141 0.47 7.21 -6.46
C TRP A 141 1.74 6.34 -6.62
N LEU A 142 1.88 5.27 -5.82
CA LEU A 142 2.97 4.30 -5.91
C LEU A 142 2.63 3.06 -6.75
N TRP A 143 1.62 3.13 -7.60
CA TRP A 143 1.18 2.03 -8.45
C TRP A 143 2.33 1.36 -9.23
N TRP A 144 3.30 2.15 -9.68
CA TRP A 144 4.46 1.68 -10.45
C TRP A 144 5.45 0.82 -9.64
N ILE A 145 5.43 0.90 -8.30
CA ILE A 145 6.13 -0.03 -7.39
C ILE A 145 5.18 -1.16 -6.98
N ALA A 146 3.92 -0.84 -6.71
CA ALA A 146 2.94 -1.77 -6.18
C ALA A 146 2.61 -2.91 -7.18
N GLN A 147 2.41 -2.60 -8.47
CA GLN A 147 2.13 -3.62 -9.49
C GLN A 147 3.23 -4.69 -9.61
N PRO A 148 4.53 -4.35 -9.75
CA PRO A 148 5.59 -5.36 -9.71
C PRO A 148 5.64 -6.16 -8.40
N LEU A 149 5.36 -5.53 -7.27
CA LEU A 149 5.31 -6.23 -5.98
C LEU A 149 4.14 -7.22 -5.92
N PHE A 150 2.97 -6.85 -6.41
CA PHE A 150 1.82 -7.76 -6.50
C PHE A 150 2.10 -8.92 -7.44
N TRP A 151 2.67 -8.65 -8.62
CA TRP A 151 3.06 -9.70 -9.55
C TRP A 151 4.04 -10.70 -8.92
N LEU A 152 5.08 -10.23 -8.22
CA LEU A 152 6.02 -11.08 -7.50
C LEU A 152 5.33 -11.86 -6.37
N LEU A 153 4.43 -11.22 -5.64
CA LEU A 153 3.67 -11.86 -4.57
C LEU A 153 2.80 -13.00 -5.12
N SER A 154 2.09 -12.75 -6.22
CA SER A 154 1.26 -13.75 -6.91
C SER A 154 2.10 -14.89 -7.48
N PHE A 155 3.27 -14.57 -8.06
CA PHE A 155 4.23 -15.56 -8.53
C PHE A 155 4.69 -16.48 -7.40
N PHE A 156 5.10 -15.94 -6.25
CA PHE A 156 5.46 -16.75 -5.10
C PHE A 156 4.29 -17.55 -4.55
N HIS A 157 3.10 -16.96 -4.52
CA HIS A 157 1.90 -17.69 -4.11
C HIS A 157 1.62 -18.90 -5.03
N GLY A 158 1.77 -18.73 -6.34
CA GLY A 158 1.65 -19.84 -7.32
C GLY A 158 2.63 -20.99 -7.09
N LEU A 159 3.82 -20.70 -6.51
CA LEU A 159 4.82 -21.73 -6.17
C LEU A 159 4.50 -22.47 -4.86
N VAL A 160 4.02 -21.75 -3.84
CA VAL A 160 3.93 -22.30 -2.47
C VAL A 160 2.49 -22.52 -1.98
N GLY A 161 1.48 -21.98 -2.68
CA GLY A 161 0.06 -22.13 -2.35
C GLY A 161 -0.37 -21.46 -1.03
N ASN A 162 0.45 -20.55 -0.48
CA ASN A 162 0.15 -19.86 0.78
C ASN A 162 0.62 -18.41 0.72
N TRP A 163 -0.33 -17.46 0.90
CA TRP A 163 -0.05 -16.03 0.81
C TRP A 163 0.92 -15.52 1.88
N GLY A 164 0.84 -16.04 3.11
CA GLY A 164 1.77 -15.64 4.17
C GLY A 164 3.20 -16.07 3.87
N VAL A 165 3.40 -17.28 3.34
CA VAL A 165 4.72 -17.74 2.87
C VAL A 165 5.19 -16.90 1.67
N ALA A 166 4.30 -16.54 0.75
CA ALA A 166 4.62 -15.65 -0.36
C ALA A 166 5.10 -14.27 0.12
N ILE A 167 4.46 -13.70 1.17
CA ILE A 167 4.90 -12.45 1.81
C ILE A 167 6.30 -12.60 2.40
N ILE A 168 6.62 -13.73 3.04
CA ILE A 168 7.96 -14.01 3.57
C ILE A 168 8.99 -14.05 2.44
N LEU A 169 8.71 -14.78 1.36
CA LEU A 169 9.61 -14.90 0.21
C LEU A 169 9.84 -13.54 -0.46
N LEU A 170 8.77 -12.77 -0.66
CA LEU A 170 8.86 -11.41 -1.19
C LEU A 170 9.73 -10.53 -0.29
N THR A 171 9.56 -10.61 1.03
CA THR A 171 10.36 -9.84 1.99
C THR A 171 11.84 -10.21 1.90
N VAL A 172 12.15 -11.49 1.79
CA VAL A 172 13.53 -11.98 1.60
C VAL A 172 14.12 -11.44 0.30
N LEU A 173 13.37 -11.47 -0.80
CA LEU A 173 13.80 -10.94 -2.10
C LEU A 173 14.09 -9.43 -2.02
N ILE A 174 13.18 -8.64 -1.43
CA ILE A 174 13.37 -7.19 -1.23
C ILE A 174 14.63 -6.94 -0.38
N LYS A 175 14.82 -7.70 0.71
CA LYS A 175 16.02 -7.59 1.55
C LYS A 175 17.30 -7.96 0.81
N ALA A 176 17.27 -8.98 -0.03
CA ALA A 176 18.40 -9.36 -0.87
C ALA A 176 18.75 -8.25 -1.89
N ALA A 177 17.76 -7.64 -2.53
CA ALA A 177 17.96 -6.53 -3.46
C ALA A 177 18.63 -5.32 -2.77
N PHE A 178 18.22 -4.97 -1.56
CA PHE A 178 18.77 -3.85 -0.79
C PHE A 178 19.91 -4.26 0.16
N PHE A 179 20.44 -5.47 0.06
CA PHE A 179 21.44 -6.00 0.98
C PHE A 179 22.68 -5.10 1.09
N LYS A 180 23.27 -4.68 -0.04
CA LYS A 180 24.48 -3.84 -0.07
C LYS A 180 24.23 -2.48 0.59
N LEU A 181 23.07 -1.87 0.31
CA LEU A 181 22.69 -0.58 0.88
C LEU A 181 22.55 -0.68 2.41
N SER A 182 21.83 -1.68 2.89
CA SER A 182 21.64 -1.95 4.31
C SER A 182 22.98 -2.28 5.00
N ALA A 183 23.85 -3.07 4.36
CA ALA A 183 25.18 -3.40 4.89
C ALA A 183 26.06 -2.16 5.08
N THR A 184 26.04 -1.23 4.13
CA THR A 184 26.80 0.04 4.25
C THR A 184 26.29 0.88 5.42
N SER A 185 24.98 0.92 5.63
CA SER A 185 24.37 1.62 6.76
C SER A 185 24.74 0.98 8.10
N TYR A 186 24.64 -0.34 8.21
CA TYR A 186 24.99 -1.03 9.46
C TYR A 186 26.48 -0.89 9.79
N ARG A 187 27.37 -0.83 8.78
CA ARG A 187 28.79 -0.49 8.98
C ARG A 187 28.96 0.93 9.52
N SER A 188 28.24 1.90 8.98
CA SER A 188 28.26 3.28 9.49
C SER A 188 27.77 3.35 10.95
N MET A 189 26.69 2.63 11.30
CA MET A 189 26.17 2.55 12.66
C MET A 189 27.16 1.88 13.62
N ALA A 190 27.83 0.81 13.22
CA ALA A 190 28.83 0.12 14.03
C ALA A 190 30.05 1.02 14.30
N ASN A 191 30.53 1.77 13.28
CA ASN A 191 31.59 2.75 13.45
C ASN A 191 31.17 3.89 14.40
N MET A 192 29.93 4.37 14.30
CA MET A 192 29.37 5.36 15.24
C MET A 192 29.38 4.85 16.69
N ARG A 193 29.13 3.57 16.91
CA ARG A 193 29.23 2.92 18.23
C ARG A 193 30.65 2.95 18.78
N LYS A 194 31.68 2.71 17.94
CA LYS A 194 33.09 2.76 18.36
C LYS A 194 33.49 4.15 18.87
N VAL A 195 32.93 5.22 18.32
CA VAL A 195 33.24 6.60 18.72
C VAL A 195 32.27 7.17 19.77
N ALA A 196 31.29 6.39 20.24
CA ALA A 196 30.34 6.82 21.26
C ALA A 196 31.00 7.37 22.54
N PRO A 197 32.11 6.82 23.09
CA PRO A 197 32.81 7.39 24.22
C PRO A 197 33.30 8.82 23.95
N LYS A 198 33.94 9.06 22.79
CA LYS A 198 34.41 10.40 22.38
C LYS A 198 33.25 11.40 22.24
N MET A 199 32.11 10.93 21.71
CA MET A 199 30.89 11.75 21.61
C MET A 199 30.40 12.18 23.02
N GLN A 200 30.47 11.28 23.97
CA GLN A 200 30.08 11.57 25.36
C GLN A 200 31.01 12.58 26.02
N GLU A 201 32.33 12.46 25.87
CA GLU A 201 33.32 13.44 26.34
C GLU A 201 33.05 14.85 25.76
N ILE A 202 32.78 14.94 24.44
CA ILE A 202 32.44 16.21 23.79
C ILE A 202 31.16 16.80 24.39
N LYS A 203 30.15 15.96 24.66
CA LYS A 203 28.91 16.38 25.27
C LYS A 203 29.08 16.86 26.70
N GLU A 204 29.88 16.17 27.51
CA GLU A 204 30.20 16.59 28.88
C GLU A 204 30.96 17.92 28.91
N LYS A 205 31.87 18.11 27.95
CA LYS A 205 32.69 19.32 27.85
C LYS A 205 31.95 20.55 27.34
N TYR A 206 31.03 20.37 26.41
CA TYR A 206 30.39 21.46 25.66
C TYR A 206 28.86 21.45 25.75
N GLY A 207 28.27 20.65 26.67
CA GLY A 207 26.82 20.44 26.76
C GLY A 207 25.99 21.71 26.98
N ASP A 208 26.57 22.71 27.68
CA ASP A 208 25.92 24.00 27.93
C ASP A 208 25.97 24.95 26.72
N ASN A 209 26.82 24.67 25.73
CA ASN A 209 26.95 25.47 24.50
C ASN A 209 26.60 24.66 23.27
N ARG A 210 25.33 24.73 22.84
CA ARG A 210 24.81 23.96 21.68
C ARG A 210 25.57 24.20 20.38
N GLU A 211 26.06 25.41 20.17
CA GLU A 211 26.80 25.77 18.95
C GLU A 211 28.16 25.06 18.91
N LYS A 212 28.95 25.18 20.00
CA LYS A 212 30.24 24.50 20.14
C LYS A 212 30.09 22.98 20.13
N LEU A 213 29.06 22.47 20.81
CA LEU A 213 28.75 21.05 20.79
C LEU A 213 28.52 20.55 19.34
N GLY A 214 27.72 21.27 18.56
CA GLY A 214 27.47 20.94 17.16
C GLY A 214 28.74 20.97 16.31
N GLN A 215 29.58 21.98 16.49
CA GLN A 215 30.85 22.13 15.75
C GLN A 215 31.83 20.99 16.07
N GLU A 216 32.04 20.66 17.33
CA GLU A 216 32.96 19.60 17.76
C GLU A 216 32.43 18.20 17.37
N MET A 217 31.12 17.97 17.44
CA MET A 217 30.51 16.74 16.94
C MET A 217 30.70 16.58 15.44
N MET A 218 30.49 17.64 14.64
CA MET A 218 30.73 17.60 13.19
C MET A 218 32.21 17.41 12.84
N LYS A 219 33.12 17.97 13.65
CA LYS A 219 34.56 17.76 13.50
C LYS A 219 34.92 16.30 13.77
N LEU A 220 34.43 15.70 14.87
CA LEU A 220 34.61 14.29 15.19
C LEU A 220 34.14 13.39 14.03
N TYR A 221 32.94 13.65 13.47
CA TYR A 221 32.39 12.86 12.35
C TYR A 221 33.28 12.94 11.11
N LYS A 222 33.88 14.12 10.82
CA LYS A 222 34.81 14.29 9.70
C LYS A 222 36.12 13.55 9.94
N GLU A 223 36.69 13.66 11.15
CA GLU A 223 37.95 13.02 11.53
C GLU A 223 37.84 11.48 11.49
N GLU A 224 36.76 10.94 12.01
CA GLU A 224 36.49 9.49 12.05
C GLU A 224 35.83 8.97 10.76
N LYS A 225 35.61 9.83 9.74
CA LYS A 225 34.96 9.50 8.45
C LYS A 225 33.59 8.83 8.61
N ILE A 226 32.82 9.27 9.60
CA ILE A 226 31.49 8.74 9.90
C ILE A 226 30.44 9.64 9.28
N ASN A 227 29.48 9.02 8.58
CA ASN A 227 28.29 9.72 8.07
C ASN A 227 27.09 9.47 9.01
N PRO A 228 26.66 10.48 9.80
CA PRO A 228 25.52 10.31 10.70
C PRO A 228 24.19 10.01 9.97
N LEU A 229 24.04 10.47 8.72
CA LEU A 229 22.88 10.18 7.88
C LEU A 229 22.92 8.76 7.27
N GLY A 230 24.07 8.10 7.29
CA GLY A 230 24.22 6.75 6.75
C GLY A 230 23.29 5.74 7.44
N GLY A 231 23.00 5.94 8.72
CA GLY A 231 22.13 5.06 9.51
C GLY A 231 20.65 5.11 9.12
N CYS A 232 20.14 6.23 8.65
CA CYS A 232 18.72 6.39 8.28
C CYS A 232 18.44 6.10 6.80
N LEU A 233 19.46 6.01 5.94
CA LEU A 233 19.31 5.83 4.50
C LEU A 233 18.47 4.59 4.11
N PRO A 234 18.66 3.39 4.73
CA PRO A 234 17.81 2.23 4.42
C PRO A 234 16.34 2.47 4.71
N ILE A 235 16.02 3.20 5.78
CA ILE A 235 14.63 3.50 6.14
C ILE A 235 14.01 4.37 5.05
N LEU A 236 14.71 5.43 4.60
CA LEU A 236 14.22 6.34 3.55
C LEU A 236 13.98 5.62 2.22
N VAL A 237 14.86 4.70 1.83
CA VAL A 237 14.70 3.93 0.58
C VAL A 237 13.61 2.85 0.73
N GLN A 238 13.46 2.28 1.91
CA GLN A 238 12.47 1.23 2.17
C GLN A 238 11.05 1.77 2.37
N MET A 239 10.87 3.03 2.77
CA MET A 239 9.55 3.64 3.00
C MET A 239 8.63 3.61 1.77
N PRO A 240 9.06 3.98 0.54
CA PRO A 240 8.22 3.85 -0.64
C PRO A 240 7.80 2.41 -0.93
N VAL A 241 8.70 1.45 -0.73
CA VAL A 241 8.42 0.02 -0.92
C VAL A 241 7.41 -0.46 0.13
N PHE A 242 7.56 -0.02 1.38
CA PHE A 242 6.63 -0.34 2.46
C PHE A 242 5.22 0.23 2.17
N ILE A 243 5.14 1.49 1.76
CA ILE A 243 3.84 2.12 1.44
C ILE A 243 3.19 1.42 0.24
N ALA A 244 3.97 1.09 -0.80
CA ALA A 244 3.46 0.35 -1.94
C ALA A 244 2.96 -1.04 -1.56
N LEU A 245 3.70 -1.78 -0.72
CA LEU A 245 3.29 -3.08 -0.23
C LEU A 245 2.06 -2.99 0.70
N TYR A 246 1.97 -1.93 1.51
CA TYR A 246 0.76 -1.66 2.28
C TYR A 246 -0.47 -1.60 1.37
N TRP A 247 -0.42 -0.80 0.28
CA TRP A 247 -1.51 -0.74 -0.68
C TRP A 247 -1.80 -2.09 -1.34
N VAL A 248 -0.76 -2.82 -1.73
CA VAL A 248 -0.92 -4.17 -2.30
C VAL A 248 -1.69 -5.08 -1.34
N LEU A 249 -1.27 -5.16 -0.09
CA LEU A 249 -1.89 -6.05 0.90
C LEU A 249 -3.30 -5.61 1.31
N MET A 250 -3.59 -4.30 1.23
CA MET A 250 -4.89 -3.74 1.57
C MET A 250 -5.92 -3.90 0.46
N GLU A 251 -5.52 -3.64 -0.80
CA GLU A 251 -6.43 -3.62 -1.94
C GLU A 251 -6.61 -5.00 -2.59
N SER A 252 -5.71 -5.96 -2.31
CA SER A 252 -5.77 -7.29 -2.93
C SER A 252 -6.85 -8.16 -2.29
N VAL A 253 -7.92 -8.43 -3.04
CA VAL A 253 -9.00 -9.32 -2.62
C VAL A 253 -8.53 -10.76 -2.39
N GLU A 254 -7.44 -11.16 -3.03
CA GLU A 254 -6.82 -12.48 -2.95
C GLU A 254 -6.30 -12.81 -1.54
N LEU A 255 -5.98 -11.79 -0.73
CA LEU A 255 -5.57 -11.98 0.66
C LEU A 255 -6.75 -12.11 1.63
N ARG A 256 -7.96 -11.77 1.17
CA ARG A 256 -9.17 -11.88 1.99
C ARG A 256 -9.52 -13.33 2.22
N GLN A 257 -9.70 -13.71 3.49
CA GLN A 257 -9.93 -15.10 3.92
C GLN A 257 -8.79 -16.07 3.53
N ALA A 258 -7.61 -15.54 3.20
CA ALA A 258 -6.44 -16.34 2.92
C ALA A 258 -5.74 -16.71 4.25
N PRO A 259 -5.67 -18.01 4.60
CA PRO A 259 -5.03 -18.43 5.85
C PRO A 259 -3.51 -18.43 5.72
N PHE A 260 -2.84 -18.19 6.84
CA PHE A 260 -1.39 -18.42 6.97
C PHE A 260 -1.16 -19.73 7.71
N PHE A 261 -0.80 -19.65 8.99
CA PHE A 261 -0.65 -20.81 9.88
C PHE A 261 -1.32 -20.55 11.23
N LEU A 262 -1.59 -21.64 11.96
CA LEU A 262 -2.13 -21.63 13.32
C LEU A 262 -3.45 -20.84 13.40
N TRP A 263 -3.42 -19.72 14.10
CA TRP A 263 -4.61 -18.89 14.38
C TRP A 263 -4.92 -17.85 13.30
N ILE A 264 -3.98 -17.55 12.39
CA ILE A 264 -4.19 -16.58 11.32
C ILE A 264 -5.00 -17.24 10.21
N LYS A 265 -6.30 -16.93 10.16
CA LYS A 265 -7.25 -17.46 9.16
C LYS A 265 -7.51 -16.51 8.00
N ASP A 266 -7.14 -15.24 8.16
CA ASP A 266 -7.34 -14.19 7.17
C ASP A 266 -6.18 -13.19 7.27
N MET A 267 -5.45 -13.02 6.17
CA MET A 267 -4.30 -12.11 6.10
C MET A 267 -4.69 -10.64 5.92
N SER A 268 -5.95 -10.39 5.52
CA SER A 268 -6.47 -9.03 5.26
C SER A 268 -7.04 -8.34 6.49
N VAL A 269 -7.20 -9.05 7.60
CA VAL A 269 -7.73 -8.52 8.85
C VAL A 269 -6.67 -8.52 9.96
N MET A 270 -6.94 -7.81 11.04
CA MET A 270 -6.05 -7.79 12.21
C MET A 270 -5.88 -9.18 12.84
N ASP A 271 -4.72 -9.42 13.45
CA ASP A 271 -4.46 -10.64 14.22
C ASP A 271 -5.42 -10.71 15.43
N PRO A 272 -6.30 -11.73 15.51
CA PRO A 272 -7.32 -11.80 16.56
C PRO A 272 -6.74 -11.96 17.97
N TYR A 273 -5.50 -12.41 18.10
CA TYR A 273 -4.82 -12.57 19.40
C TYR A 273 -3.72 -11.55 19.61
N PHE A 274 -3.47 -10.64 18.66
CA PHE A 274 -2.42 -9.62 18.71
C PHE A 274 -0.99 -10.16 18.89
N ILE A 275 -0.78 -11.45 18.61
CA ILE A 275 0.53 -12.10 18.78
C ILE A 275 1.56 -11.54 17.80
N LEU A 276 1.19 -11.36 16.51
CA LEU A 276 2.08 -10.78 15.51
C LEU A 276 2.53 -9.35 15.87
N PRO A 277 1.63 -8.41 16.25
CA PRO A 277 2.06 -7.09 16.72
C PRO A 277 2.99 -7.13 17.93
N LEU A 278 2.75 -8.03 18.88
CA LEU A 278 3.64 -8.20 20.05
C LEU A 278 5.02 -8.73 19.64
N ILE A 279 5.10 -9.71 18.75
CA ILE A 279 6.38 -10.20 18.20
C ILE A 279 7.09 -9.07 17.45
N MET A 280 6.35 -8.28 16.67
CA MET A 280 6.89 -7.12 15.97
C MET A 280 7.50 -6.12 16.94
N GLY A 281 6.77 -5.74 17.99
CA GLY A 281 7.26 -4.83 19.03
C GLY A 281 8.51 -5.35 19.73
N ALA A 282 8.53 -6.64 20.09
CA ALA A 282 9.69 -7.29 20.67
C ALA A 282 10.90 -7.26 19.72
N SER A 283 10.69 -7.55 18.44
CA SER A 283 11.75 -7.50 17.42
C SER A 283 12.28 -6.07 17.22
N MET A 284 11.42 -5.05 17.22
CA MET A 284 11.82 -3.65 17.15
C MET A 284 12.65 -3.25 18.37
N PHE A 285 12.27 -3.71 19.57
CA PHE A 285 13.03 -3.45 20.79
C PHE A 285 14.43 -4.06 20.74
N ILE A 286 14.55 -5.31 20.23
CA ILE A 286 15.85 -5.96 20.02
C ILE A 286 16.69 -5.17 19.02
N GLN A 287 16.09 -4.79 17.87
CA GLN A 287 16.79 -4.02 16.85
C GLN A 287 17.26 -2.64 17.36
N MET A 288 16.46 -1.98 18.20
CA MET A 288 16.82 -0.71 18.80
C MET A 288 18.07 -0.85 19.72
N LYS A 289 18.21 -1.95 20.47
CA LYS A 289 19.40 -2.22 21.29
C LYS A 289 20.68 -2.42 20.45
N LEU A 290 20.53 -2.79 19.18
CA LEU A 290 21.65 -2.90 18.25
C LEU A 290 22.05 -1.55 17.65
N ASN A 291 21.23 -0.52 17.77
CA ASN A 291 21.54 0.81 17.28
C ASN A 291 22.38 1.62 18.28
N PRO A 292 23.23 2.55 17.82
CA PRO A 292 23.92 3.46 18.71
C PRO A 292 22.91 4.39 19.43
N THR A 293 23.14 4.66 20.70
CA THR A 293 22.30 5.59 21.45
C THR A 293 22.53 7.02 20.95
N PRO A 294 21.47 7.77 20.60
CA PRO A 294 21.62 9.15 20.19
C PRO A 294 22.23 10.02 21.30
N PRO A 295 23.05 11.02 20.94
CA PRO A 295 23.65 11.91 21.95
C PRO A 295 22.59 12.80 22.63
N ASP A 296 21.49 13.13 21.97
CA ASP A 296 20.40 13.92 22.54
C ASP A 296 19.50 13.07 23.45
N PRO A 297 19.34 13.43 24.75
CA PRO A 297 18.48 12.68 25.66
C PRO A 297 17.01 12.63 25.27
N MET A 298 16.50 13.67 24.60
CA MET A 298 15.12 13.70 24.13
C MET A 298 14.95 12.69 22.99
N GLN A 299 15.86 12.68 22.01
CA GLN A 299 15.87 11.74 20.92
C GLN A 299 16.03 10.29 21.42
N ALA A 300 16.90 10.06 22.40
CA ALA A 300 17.07 8.75 23.03
C ALA A 300 15.78 8.24 23.67
N ARG A 301 15.04 9.11 24.40
CA ARG A 301 13.73 8.75 24.98
C ARG A 301 12.69 8.44 23.88
N VAL A 302 12.56 9.29 22.88
CA VAL A 302 11.64 9.04 21.75
C VAL A 302 11.94 7.69 21.12
N MET A 303 13.19 7.40 20.79
CA MET A 303 13.58 6.10 20.24
C MET A 303 13.23 4.93 21.18
N GLN A 304 13.41 5.09 22.49
CA GLN A 304 13.11 4.05 23.47
C GLN A 304 11.62 3.69 23.54
N PHE A 305 10.73 4.68 23.38
CA PHE A 305 9.28 4.47 23.38
C PHE A 305 8.71 4.06 22.01
N MET A 306 9.47 4.28 20.94
CA MET A 306 9.04 3.98 19.56
C MET A 306 8.50 2.55 19.38
N PRO A 307 9.17 1.47 19.86
CA PRO A 307 8.63 0.11 19.73
C PRO A 307 7.26 -0.06 20.36
N VAL A 308 7.00 0.58 21.50
CA VAL A 308 5.70 0.51 22.19
C VAL A 308 4.63 1.24 21.37
N ILE A 309 4.94 2.45 20.91
CA ILE A 309 4.02 3.26 20.07
C ILE A 309 3.66 2.49 18.81
N PHE A 310 4.65 1.92 18.10
CA PHE A 310 4.41 1.14 16.89
C PHE A 310 3.64 -0.15 17.19
N THR A 311 3.94 -0.84 18.30
CA THR A 311 3.17 -2.05 18.68
C THR A 311 1.70 -1.71 18.83
N VAL A 312 1.36 -0.65 19.57
CA VAL A 312 -0.02 -0.21 19.77
C VAL A 312 -0.65 0.20 18.43
N PHE A 313 0.07 0.95 17.61
CA PHE A 313 -0.41 1.38 16.29
C PHE A 313 -0.74 0.19 15.39
N PHE A 314 0.11 -0.84 15.34
CA PHE A 314 -0.04 -2.01 14.47
C PHE A 314 -1.04 -3.05 14.98
N LEU A 315 -1.66 -2.88 16.16
CA LEU A 315 -2.72 -3.77 16.65
C LEU A 315 -3.92 -3.86 15.68
N TRP A 316 -4.21 -2.74 15.01
CA TRP A 316 -5.36 -2.64 14.07
C TRP A 316 -5.01 -2.87 12.61
N PHE A 317 -3.76 -3.23 12.32
CA PHE A 317 -3.33 -3.47 10.94
C PHE A 317 -3.55 -4.92 10.51
N PRO A 318 -3.75 -5.16 9.19
CA PRO A 318 -3.86 -6.51 8.65
C PRO A 318 -2.67 -7.39 9.01
N ALA A 319 -2.96 -8.66 9.34
CA ALA A 319 -1.95 -9.64 9.76
C ALA A 319 -0.84 -9.81 8.71
N GLY A 320 -1.16 -9.73 7.41
CA GLY A 320 -0.18 -9.79 6.33
C GLY A 320 0.86 -8.68 6.38
N LEU A 321 0.46 -7.46 6.70
CA LEU A 321 1.38 -6.33 6.82
C LEU A 321 2.26 -6.46 8.07
N VAL A 322 1.67 -6.88 9.19
CA VAL A 322 2.43 -7.11 10.43
C VAL A 322 3.43 -8.25 10.24
N LEU A 323 3.03 -9.33 9.54
CA LEU A 323 3.93 -10.43 9.19
C LEU A 323 5.13 -9.93 8.35
N TYR A 324 4.86 -9.13 7.30
CA TYR A 324 5.94 -8.50 6.52
C TYR A 324 6.92 -7.75 7.44
N TRP A 325 6.39 -6.94 8.37
CA TRP A 325 7.23 -6.17 9.28
C TRP A 325 8.05 -7.03 10.23
N VAL A 326 7.46 -8.08 10.80
CA VAL A 326 8.16 -9.06 11.66
C VAL A 326 9.33 -9.69 10.91
N VAL A 327 9.09 -10.21 9.71
CA VAL A 327 10.11 -10.86 8.87
C VAL A 327 11.21 -9.86 8.49
N ASN A 328 10.81 -8.64 8.10
CA ASN A 328 11.74 -7.56 7.78
C ASN A 328 12.65 -7.20 8.96
N ASN A 329 12.11 -7.14 10.19
CA ASN A 329 12.89 -6.88 11.40
C ASN A 329 13.85 -8.03 11.72
N ILE A 330 13.38 -9.27 11.66
CA ILE A 330 14.23 -10.46 11.92
C ILE A 330 15.41 -10.51 10.96
N LEU A 331 15.18 -10.29 9.66
CA LEU A 331 16.25 -10.23 8.66
C LEU A 331 17.20 -9.05 8.89
N SER A 332 16.67 -7.89 9.30
CA SER A 332 17.47 -6.70 9.64
C SER A 332 18.36 -6.95 10.85
N ILE A 333 17.80 -7.53 11.92
CA ILE A 333 18.53 -7.88 13.14
C ILE A 333 19.67 -8.85 12.81
N SER A 334 19.36 -9.89 12.05
CA SER A 334 20.34 -10.90 11.65
C SER A 334 21.49 -10.28 10.84
N GLN A 335 21.16 -9.47 9.84
CA GLN A 335 22.15 -8.79 9.02
C GLN A 335 22.99 -7.80 9.84
N GLN A 336 22.35 -6.97 10.65
CA GLN A 336 23.01 -5.98 11.50
C GLN A 336 23.94 -6.65 12.52
N TYR A 337 23.49 -7.72 13.18
CA TYR A 337 24.29 -8.47 14.16
C TYR A 337 25.56 -9.05 13.53
N VAL A 338 25.45 -9.70 12.37
CA VAL A 338 26.62 -10.27 11.67
C VAL A 338 27.62 -9.17 11.29
N ILE A 339 27.15 -8.06 10.72
CA ILE A 339 28.02 -6.97 10.27
C ILE A 339 28.69 -6.28 11.47
N THR A 340 27.93 -6.00 12.55
CA THR A 340 28.47 -5.36 13.74
C THR A 340 29.55 -6.24 14.37
N LYS A 341 29.30 -7.55 14.51
CA LYS A 341 30.28 -8.48 15.06
C LYS A 341 31.56 -8.60 14.22
N GLN A 342 31.44 -8.54 12.89
CA GLN A 342 32.62 -8.51 12.01
C GLN A 342 33.48 -7.26 12.21
N ILE A 343 32.86 -6.11 12.46
CA ILE A 343 33.54 -4.83 12.66
C ILE A 343 34.14 -4.73 14.08
N GLU A 344 33.46 -5.28 15.08
CA GLU A 344 33.98 -5.29 16.46
C GLU A 344 35.20 -6.22 16.63
N ASN A 345 35.29 -7.28 15.82
CA ASN A 345 36.40 -8.25 15.83
C ASN A 345 37.57 -7.87 14.90
N SER A 346 37.43 -6.81 14.09
CA SER A 346 38.47 -6.28 13.20
C SER A 346 39.10 -5.00 13.78
#